data_f5bc81c67486fc252fb0035112ca0a17
#
_entry.id   f5bc81c67486fc252fb0035112ca0a17
#
_cell.length_a   1.000
_cell.length_b   1.000
_cell.length_c   1.000
_cell.angle_alpha   90.00
_cell.angle_beta   90.00
_cell.angle_gamma   90.00
#
_symmetry.space_group_name_H-M   'P 1'
#
loop_
_entity.id
_entity.type
_entity.pdbx_description
1 polymer ?
#
loop_
_entity_poly.entity_id
_entity_poly.type
_entity_poly.pdbx_seq_one_letter_code
_entity_poly.pdbx_strand_id
1 'polypeptide(L)'
;MSACKILMIDDDEDDIEILANAFLQAGLNGVHHVKTAMQAFMYLESVKHECLPKLIVTDNLLPGISGKEFLTGLKGMEKYKHTPVVVLSTSKIDDEIAEYRKIGILDYVVKPSSYDEYVQVAENIRTKVLL
;
A
#
# COMPACT_ATOMS: atom_id res chain seq x y z
N MET A 1 8.21 -0.20 -21.50
CA MET A 1 7.20 0.43 -20.65
C MET A 1 7.12 -0.33 -19.32
N SER A 2 7.38 0.35 -18.22
CA SER A 2 7.34 -0.32 -16.92
C SER A 2 5.91 -0.38 -16.40
N ALA A 3 5.47 -1.58 -16.01
CA ALA A 3 4.19 -1.73 -15.36
C ALA A 3 4.28 -1.23 -13.92
N CYS A 4 3.17 -0.76 -13.37
CA CYS A 4 3.07 -0.45 -11.95
C CYS A 4 3.21 -1.76 -11.17
N LYS A 5 4.15 -1.82 -10.26
CA LYS A 5 4.33 -2.99 -9.38
C LYS A 5 3.76 -2.73 -8.00
N ILE A 6 3.78 -1.49 -7.57
CA ILE A 6 3.32 -1.08 -6.23
C ILE A 6 2.39 0.10 -6.40
N LEU A 7 1.17 -0.05 -5.89
CA LEU A 7 0.22 1.06 -5.81
C LEU A 7 0.21 1.58 -4.38
N MET A 8 0.49 2.86 -4.21
CA MET A 8 0.47 3.53 -2.90
C MET A 8 -0.73 4.45 -2.81
N ILE A 9 -1.45 4.37 -1.69
CA ILE A 9 -2.56 5.28 -1.41
C ILE A 9 -2.24 6.04 -0.11
N ASP A 10 -1.99 7.33 -0.22
CA ASP A 10 -1.71 8.21 0.90
C ASP A 10 -1.97 9.65 0.45
N ASP A 11 -2.59 10.47 1.27
CA ASP A 11 -2.85 11.87 0.93
C ASP A 11 -1.71 12.82 1.33
N ASP A 12 -0.72 12.32 2.04
CA ASP A 12 0.45 13.11 2.47
C ASP A 12 1.57 12.98 1.45
N GLU A 13 1.86 14.06 0.74
CA GLU A 13 2.89 14.06 -0.31
C GLU A 13 4.28 13.77 0.23
N ASP A 14 4.59 14.22 1.44
CA ASP A 14 5.89 13.97 2.04
C ASP A 14 6.08 12.48 2.33
N ASP A 15 5.05 11.82 2.85
CA ASP A 15 5.10 10.37 3.10
C ASP A 15 5.25 9.59 1.80
N ILE A 16 4.53 10.01 0.75
CA ILE A 16 4.63 9.38 -0.57
C ILE A 16 6.07 9.48 -1.09
N GLU A 17 6.65 10.67 -1.03
CA GLU A 17 8.00 10.91 -1.54
C GLU A 17 9.03 10.09 -0.79
N ILE A 18 8.96 10.10 0.54
CA ILE A 18 9.89 9.34 1.39
C ILE A 18 9.81 7.86 1.07
N LEU A 19 8.62 7.30 1.04
CA LEU A 19 8.46 5.86 0.82
C LEU A 19 8.83 5.46 -0.60
N ALA A 20 8.48 6.27 -1.61
CA ALA A 20 8.85 5.99 -2.99
C ALA A 20 10.36 5.96 -3.16
N ASN A 21 11.07 6.92 -2.54
CA ASN A 21 12.54 6.94 -2.56
C ASN A 21 13.12 5.74 -1.82
N ALA A 22 12.52 5.34 -0.71
CA ALA A 22 12.96 4.16 0.03
C ALA A 22 12.81 2.88 -0.80
N PHE A 23 11.71 2.75 -1.53
CA PHE A 23 11.52 1.61 -2.43
C PHE A 23 12.58 1.59 -3.54
N LEU A 24 12.88 2.74 -4.14
CA LEU A 24 13.94 2.83 -5.15
C LEU A 24 15.28 2.40 -4.58
N GLN A 25 15.62 2.86 -3.39
CA GLN A 25 16.88 2.49 -2.73
C GLN A 25 16.94 0.99 -2.44
N ALA A 26 15.81 0.37 -2.14
CA ALA A 26 15.73 -1.08 -1.93
C ALA A 26 15.71 -1.88 -3.23
N GLY A 27 15.81 -1.22 -4.38
CA GLY A 27 15.82 -1.87 -5.67
C GLY A 27 14.44 -2.11 -6.27
N LEU A 28 13.42 -1.48 -5.74
CA LEU A 28 12.04 -1.60 -6.23
C LEU A 28 11.64 -0.36 -7.02
N ASN A 29 11.19 -0.56 -8.25
CA ASN A 29 10.69 0.52 -9.10
C ASN A 29 9.23 0.22 -9.48
N GLY A 30 8.63 1.08 -10.30
CA GLY A 30 7.26 0.85 -10.74
C GLY A 30 6.23 1.23 -9.68
N VAL A 31 6.55 2.24 -8.86
CA VAL A 31 5.61 2.76 -7.86
C VAL A 31 4.68 3.78 -8.52
N HIS A 32 3.38 3.57 -8.35
CA HIS A 32 2.35 4.53 -8.75
C HIS A 32 1.62 4.95 -7.48
N HIS A 33 1.36 6.25 -7.33
CA HIS A 33 0.68 6.72 -6.14
C HIS A 33 -0.60 7.47 -6.48
N VAL A 34 -1.56 7.36 -5.58
CA VAL A 34 -2.81 8.12 -5.61
C VAL A 34 -3.09 8.63 -4.20
N LYS A 35 -3.93 9.65 -4.10
CA LYS A 35 -4.16 10.32 -2.82
C LYS A 35 -5.47 9.91 -2.13
N THR A 36 -6.39 9.32 -2.86
CA THR A 36 -7.70 8.94 -2.30
C THR A 36 -8.06 7.51 -2.68
N ALA A 37 -8.97 6.93 -1.91
CA ALA A 37 -9.49 5.60 -2.22
C ALA A 37 -10.24 5.60 -3.57
N MET A 38 -10.96 6.66 -3.88
CA MET A 38 -11.66 6.75 -5.16
C MET A 38 -10.68 6.73 -6.32
N GLN A 39 -9.58 7.50 -6.24
CA GLN A 39 -8.54 7.47 -7.26
C GLN A 39 -7.94 6.06 -7.39
N ALA A 40 -7.76 5.38 -6.27
CA ALA A 40 -7.25 4.01 -6.28
C ALA A 40 -8.20 3.07 -7.01
N PHE A 41 -9.49 3.11 -6.70
CA PHE A 41 -10.48 2.27 -7.37
C PHE A 41 -10.55 2.56 -8.87
N MET A 42 -10.54 3.84 -9.26
CA MET A 42 -10.55 4.23 -10.66
C MET A 42 -9.33 3.68 -11.40
N TYR A 43 -8.18 3.81 -10.80
CA TYR A 43 -6.94 3.26 -11.36
C TYR A 43 -7.03 1.73 -11.51
N LEU A 44 -7.45 1.06 -10.44
CA LEU A 44 -7.50 -0.41 -10.41
C LEU A 44 -8.51 -0.98 -11.38
N GLU A 45 -9.61 -0.28 -11.62
CA GLU A 45 -10.61 -0.71 -12.60
C GLU A 45 -10.13 -0.53 -14.05
N SER A 46 -9.30 0.48 -14.29
CA SER A 46 -8.85 0.83 -15.65
C SER A 46 -7.60 0.07 -16.08
N VAL A 47 -6.87 -0.51 -15.14
CA VAL A 47 -5.58 -1.13 -15.45
C VAL A 47 -5.80 -2.48 -16.16
N LYS A 48 -4.94 -2.75 -17.16
CA LYS A 48 -5.01 -4.01 -17.89
C LYS A 48 -4.60 -5.18 -17.02
N HIS A 49 -5.17 -6.36 -17.30
CA HIS A 49 -4.91 -7.55 -16.52
C HIS A 49 -3.42 -7.86 -16.35
N GLU A 50 -2.64 -7.71 -17.41
CA GLU A 50 -1.19 -7.96 -17.36
C GLU A 50 -0.41 -6.90 -16.61
N CYS A 51 -1.05 -5.78 -16.24
CA CYS A 51 -0.42 -4.67 -15.56
C CYS A 51 -0.92 -4.47 -14.12
N LEU A 52 -1.61 -5.47 -13.55
CA LEU A 52 -2.12 -5.36 -12.19
C LEU A 52 -0.97 -5.18 -11.18
N PRO A 53 -1.12 -4.27 -10.21
CA PRO A 53 -0.09 -4.11 -9.19
C PRO A 53 0.08 -5.40 -8.38
N LYS A 54 1.32 -5.68 -8.00
CA LYS A 54 1.66 -6.87 -7.22
C LYS A 54 1.61 -6.62 -5.71
N LEU A 55 1.52 -5.36 -5.33
CA LEU A 55 1.46 -4.96 -3.93
C LEU A 55 0.69 -3.64 -3.84
N ILE A 56 -0.12 -3.52 -2.81
CA ILE A 56 -0.82 -2.28 -2.49
C ILE A 56 -0.38 -1.85 -1.09
N VAL A 57 0.06 -0.59 -0.98
CA VAL A 57 0.44 0.01 0.30
C VAL A 57 -0.53 1.15 0.57
N THR A 58 -1.24 1.10 1.68
CA THR A 58 -2.25 2.11 1.99
C THR A 58 -2.09 2.66 3.40
N ASP A 59 -2.41 3.95 3.56
CA ASP A 59 -2.55 4.55 4.88
C ASP A 59 -3.88 4.10 5.51
N ASN A 60 -3.94 4.14 6.81
CA ASN A 60 -5.16 3.87 7.57
C ASN A 60 -6.18 5.00 7.45
N LEU A 61 -5.71 6.24 7.36
CA LEU A 61 -6.58 7.41 7.27
C LEU A 61 -6.58 7.96 5.86
N LEU A 62 -7.71 7.80 5.17
CA LEU A 62 -7.87 8.30 3.80
C LEU A 62 -9.02 9.30 3.75
N PRO A 63 -8.97 10.30 2.85
CA PRO A 63 -10.09 11.20 2.68
C PRO A 63 -11.37 10.45 2.26
N GLY A 64 -12.44 10.67 2.98
CA GLY A 64 -13.77 10.16 2.64
C GLY A 64 -14.10 8.75 3.10
N ILE A 65 -13.13 7.85 3.21
CA ILE A 65 -13.35 6.50 3.73
C ILE A 65 -12.15 6.05 4.55
N SER A 66 -12.36 5.09 5.44
CA SER A 66 -11.26 4.51 6.21
C SER A 66 -10.47 3.51 5.37
N GLY A 67 -9.25 3.22 5.81
CA GLY A 67 -8.45 2.16 5.18
C GLY A 67 -9.15 0.82 5.21
N LYS A 68 -9.89 0.53 6.28
CA LYS A 68 -10.64 -0.73 6.41
C LYS A 68 -11.75 -0.82 5.36
N GLU A 69 -12.50 0.26 5.15
CA GLU A 69 -13.53 0.30 4.13
C GLU A 69 -12.94 0.11 2.74
N PHE A 70 -11.83 0.78 2.47
CA PHE A 70 -11.11 0.61 1.20
C PHE A 70 -10.70 -0.84 0.99
N LEU A 71 -10.08 -1.47 2.00
CA LEU A 71 -9.64 -2.85 1.91
C LEU A 71 -10.78 -3.84 1.74
N THR A 72 -11.89 -3.61 2.44
CA THR A 72 -13.07 -4.46 2.30
C THR A 72 -13.58 -4.41 0.86
N GLY A 73 -13.66 -3.21 0.28
CA GLY A 73 -14.06 -3.05 -1.12
C GLY A 73 -13.08 -3.70 -2.08
N LEU A 74 -11.79 -3.54 -1.83
CA LEU A 74 -10.73 -4.12 -2.65
C LEU A 74 -10.80 -5.65 -2.64
N LYS A 75 -10.95 -6.26 -1.47
CA LYS A 75 -11.02 -7.71 -1.34
C LYS A 75 -12.30 -8.29 -1.93
N GLY A 76 -13.32 -7.46 -2.11
CA GLY A 76 -14.54 -7.85 -2.83
C GLY A 76 -14.38 -7.87 -4.35
N MET A 77 -13.30 -7.30 -4.88
CA MET A 77 -13.03 -7.30 -6.32
C MET A 77 -12.26 -8.58 -6.68
N GLU A 78 -12.81 -9.34 -7.63
CA GLU A 78 -12.23 -10.64 -8.02
C GLU A 78 -10.75 -10.52 -8.43
N LYS A 79 -10.39 -9.44 -9.14
CA LYS A 79 -9.01 -9.21 -9.58
C LYS A 79 -8.03 -9.03 -8.44
N TYR A 80 -8.48 -8.55 -7.29
CA TYR A 80 -7.59 -8.06 -6.23
C TYR A 80 -7.74 -8.79 -4.90
N LYS A 81 -8.63 -9.76 -4.80
CA LYS A 81 -8.87 -10.42 -3.52
C LYS A 81 -7.63 -11.14 -2.94
N HIS A 82 -6.67 -11.48 -3.78
CA HIS A 82 -5.42 -12.12 -3.36
C HIS A 82 -4.21 -11.20 -3.43
N THR A 83 -4.39 -9.95 -3.83
CA THR A 83 -3.28 -8.99 -3.91
C THR A 83 -2.77 -8.67 -2.51
N PRO A 84 -1.47 -8.80 -2.24
CA PRO A 84 -0.92 -8.44 -0.94
C PRO A 84 -1.13 -6.97 -0.63
N VAL A 85 -1.49 -6.67 0.60
CA VAL A 85 -1.70 -5.29 1.08
C VAL A 85 -0.87 -5.07 2.33
N VAL A 86 -0.14 -3.96 2.36
CA VAL A 86 0.55 -3.49 3.56
C VAL A 86 -0.14 -2.19 3.99
N VAL A 87 -0.50 -2.12 5.26
CA VAL A 87 -1.02 -0.89 5.86
C VAL A 87 0.12 -0.18 6.55
N LEU A 88 0.32 1.08 6.21
CA LEU A 88 1.38 1.91 6.78
C LEU A 88 0.71 3.12 7.45
N SER A 89 0.76 3.19 8.77
CA SER A 89 -0.02 4.16 9.54
C SER A 89 0.70 4.63 10.78
N THR A 90 0.35 5.82 11.26
CA THR A 90 0.85 6.31 12.54
C THR A 90 0.15 5.68 13.74
N SER A 91 -0.98 5.03 13.53
CA SER A 91 -1.74 4.40 14.61
C SER A 91 -1.07 3.15 15.15
N LYS A 92 -1.06 3.01 16.48
CA LYS A 92 -0.49 1.84 17.18
C LYS A 92 -1.56 1.12 18.01
N ILE A 93 -2.83 1.37 17.73
CA ILE A 93 -3.93 0.80 18.50
C ILE A 93 -4.10 -0.68 18.16
N ASP A 94 -3.89 -1.55 19.16
CA ASP A 94 -3.89 -3.00 18.97
C ASP A 94 -5.18 -3.54 18.37
N ASP A 95 -6.33 -3.02 18.82
CA ASP A 95 -7.62 -3.47 18.31
C ASP A 95 -7.79 -3.13 16.82
N GLU A 96 -7.32 -1.96 16.40
CA GLU A 96 -7.31 -1.56 14.99
C GLU A 96 -6.45 -2.49 14.16
N ILE A 97 -5.25 -2.78 14.65
CA ILE A 97 -4.31 -3.68 13.97
C ILE A 97 -4.93 -5.06 13.83
N ALA A 98 -5.57 -5.55 14.88
CA ALA A 98 -6.23 -6.86 14.87
C ALA A 98 -7.35 -6.91 13.83
N GLU A 99 -8.13 -5.83 13.68
CA GLU A 99 -9.18 -5.76 12.67
C GLU A 99 -8.61 -5.83 11.26
N TYR A 100 -7.51 -5.13 10.99
CA TYR A 100 -6.83 -5.20 9.70
C TYR A 100 -6.33 -6.62 9.40
N ARG A 101 -5.77 -7.29 10.40
CA ARG A 101 -5.28 -8.65 10.21
C ARG A 101 -6.42 -9.62 9.88
N LYS A 102 -7.60 -9.40 10.43
CA LYS A 102 -8.80 -10.19 10.10
C LYS A 102 -9.24 -10.02 8.64
N ILE A 103 -9.04 -8.81 8.08
CA ILE A 103 -9.36 -8.55 6.68
C ILE A 103 -8.41 -9.33 5.77
N GLY A 104 -7.22 -9.65 6.25
CA GLY A 104 -6.26 -10.44 5.48
C GLY A 104 -5.17 -9.63 4.81
N ILE A 105 -4.54 -8.72 5.57
CA ILE A 105 -3.40 -7.94 5.07
C ILE A 105 -2.11 -8.74 5.21
N LEU A 106 -1.12 -8.37 4.40
CA LEU A 106 0.21 -8.97 4.48
C LEU A 106 0.94 -8.49 5.74
N ASP A 107 0.90 -7.20 6.01
CA ASP A 107 1.54 -6.63 7.19
C ASP A 107 0.95 -5.27 7.53
N TYR A 108 1.03 -4.92 8.81
CA TYR A 108 0.70 -3.59 9.32
C TYR A 108 1.98 -2.98 9.87
N VAL A 109 2.38 -1.84 9.33
CA VAL A 109 3.62 -1.18 9.70
C VAL A 109 3.30 0.20 10.27
N VAL A 110 3.83 0.47 11.48
CA VAL A 110 3.75 1.81 12.06
C VAL A 110 4.74 2.70 11.32
N LYS A 111 4.28 3.87 10.86
CA LYS A 111 5.13 4.79 10.08
C LYS A 111 6.43 5.09 10.82
N PRO A 112 7.58 4.88 10.17
CA PRO A 112 8.87 5.13 10.79
C PRO A 112 9.13 6.61 11.01
N SER A 113 10.12 6.90 11.88
CA SER A 113 10.50 8.27 12.21
C SER A 113 11.75 8.75 11.46
N SER A 114 12.41 7.87 10.72
CA SER A 114 13.62 8.22 9.96
C SER A 114 13.61 7.59 8.57
N TYR A 115 14.38 8.19 7.65
CA TYR A 115 14.52 7.65 6.30
C TYR A 115 15.13 6.24 6.31
N ASP A 116 16.14 6.02 7.15
CA ASP A 116 16.80 4.70 7.24
C ASP A 116 15.81 3.61 7.65
N GLU A 117 14.88 3.94 8.55
CA GLU A 117 13.83 3.00 8.93
C GLU A 117 12.85 2.76 7.79
N TYR A 118 12.53 3.78 6.98
CA TYR A 118 11.71 3.59 5.79
C TYR A 118 12.38 2.66 4.78
N VAL A 119 13.69 2.79 4.60
CA VAL A 119 14.44 1.87 3.73
C VAL A 119 14.37 0.45 4.26
N GLN A 120 14.49 0.28 5.57
CA GLN A 120 14.37 -1.04 6.20
C GLN A 120 12.98 -1.65 5.96
N VAL A 121 11.94 -0.83 6.07
CA VAL A 121 10.57 -1.27 5.76
C VAL A 121 10.48 -1.72 4.30
N ALA A 122 11.02 -0.94 3.38
CA ALA A 122 11.01 -1.28 1.96
C ALA A 122 11.73 -2.60 1.69
N GLU A 123 12.87 -2.82 2.32
CA GLU A 123 13.63 -4.08 2.19
C GLU A 123 12.85 -5.26 2.74
N ASN A 124 12.18 -5.09 3.88
CA ASN A 124 11.35 -6.14 4.48
C ASN A 124 10.18 -6.50 3.58
N ILE A 125 9.54 -5.50 2.99
CA ILE A 125 8.45 -5.72 2.03
C ILE A 125 8.96 -6.49 0.82
N ARG A 126 10.12 -6.11 0.31
CA ARG A 126 10.73 -6.78 -0.84
C ARG A 126 10.94 -8.28 -0.59
N THR A 127 11.34 -8.65 0.62
CA THR A 127 11.56 -10.06 0.96
C THR A 127 10.25 -10.83 1.07
N LYS A 128 9.16 -10.17 1.46
CA LYS A 128 7.85 -10.81 1.62
C LYS A 128 7.10 -10.94 0.30
N VAL A 129 7.36 -10.05 -0.64
CA VAL A 129 6.69 -10.00 -1.93
C VAL A 129 7.75 -10.03 -3.03
N LEU A 130 7.68 -11.04 -3.89
CA LEU A 130 8.61 -11.15 -5.01
C LEU A 130 8.18 -10.17 -6.11
N LEU A 131 8.83 -9.02 -6.14
CA LEU A 131 8.51 -7.95 -7.09
C LEU A 131 9.49 -7.87 -8.25
#